data_badf124fcfcfe96d12b333c97248404d
#
_entry.id   badf124fcfcfe96d12b333c97248404d
#
_cell.length_a   1.000
_cell.length_b   1.000
_cell.length_c   1.000
_cell.angle_alpha   90.00
_cell.angle_beta   90.00
_cell.angle_gamma   90.00
#
_symmetry.space_group_name_H-M   'P 1'
#
loop_
_entity.id
_entity.type
_entity.pdbx_description
1 polymer ?
#
loop_
_entity_poly.entity_id
_entity_poly.type
_entity_poly.pdbx_seq_one_letter_code
_entity_poly.pdbx_strand_id
1 'polypeptide(L)'
;MKKIILIIVAVLVIAVASQGFFVVNEGEQAIVTRFGKPVGDTRYAGLNFRLPFIEDVHYFEQRILKWDGDPNEITTKEKKFIWVDATARWRIVDPLKFMKTVATITGAHSRLDDIIDSVVRDAVSGNYLVDLVRGSGFKASAEETPINDSSR
;
A
#
# COMPACT_ATOMS: atom_id res chain seq x y z
N MET A 1 -52.55 22.46 -15.53
CA MET A 1 -51.94 22.06 -14.25
C MET A 1 -51.23 20.71 -14.37
N LYS A 2 -51.83 19.60 -14.85
CA LYS A 2 -51.18 18.27 -14.94
C LYS A 2 -49.90 18.27 -15.80
N LYS A 3 -49.86 18.99 -16.94
CA LYS A 3 -48.68 19.09 -17.82
C LYS A 3 -47.51 19.83 -17.13
N ILE A 4 -47.77 20.84 -16.34
CA ILE A 4 -46.74 21.61 -15.62
C ILE A 4 -46.16 20.75 -14.51
N ILE A 5 -46.94 20.00 -13.77
CA ILE A 5 -46.49 19.07 -12.73
C ILE A 5 -45.61 17.99 -13.35
N LEU A 6 -46.01 17.46 -14.51
CA LEU A 6 -45.22 16.42 -15.21
C LEU A 6 -43.86 16.96 -15.67
N ILE A 7 -43.79 18.20 -16.14
CA ILE A 7 -42.52 18.85 -16.52
C ILE A 7 -41.63 19.05 -15.28
N ILE A 8 -42.20 19.53 -14.18
CA ILE A 8 -41.42 19.72 -12.94
C ILE A 8 -40.86 18.41 -12.43
N VAL A 9 -41.66 17.33 -12.43
CA VAL A 9 -41.19 15.98 -12.04
C VAL A 9 -40.11 15.49 -12.97
N ALA A 10 -40.22 15.66 -14.28
CA ALA A 10 -39.23 15.26 -15.25
C ALA A 10 -37.87 15.98 -15.03
N VAL A 11 -37.92 17.32 -14.82
CA VAL A 11 -36.75 18.13 -14.52
C VAL A 11 -36.08 17.67 -13.21
N LEU A 12 -36.88 17.41 -12.18
CA LEU A 12 -36.38 16.94 -10.89
C LEU A 12 -35.72 15.56 -11.01
N VAL A 13 -36.26 14.61 -11.77
CA VAL A 13 -35.70 13.32 -12.04
C VAL A 13 -34.36 13.46 -12.79
N ILE A 14 -34.29 14.32 -13.80
CA ILE A 14 -33.05 14.57 -14.55
C ILE A 14 -31.98 15.18 -13.64
N ALA A 15 -32.38 16.16 -12.80
CA ALA A 15 -31.45 16.79 -11.85
C ALA A 15 -30.89 15.80 -10.82
N VAL A 16 -31.69 14.87 -10.32
CA VAL A 16 -31.25 13.80 -9.41
C VAL A 16 -30.37 12.81 -10.15
N ALA A 17 -30.73 12.40 -11.35
CA ALA A 17 -29.94 11.45 -12.14
C ALA A 17 -28.56 12.02 -12.50
N SER A 18 -28.46 13.33 -12.76
CA SER A 18 -27.17 13.97 -13.07
C SER A 18 -26.18 13.96 -11.91
N GLN A 19 -26.63 13.87 -10.67
CA GLN A 19 -25.77 13.74 -9.48
C GLN A 19 -25.20 12.32 -9.28
N GLY A 20 -25.67 11.36 -10.06
CA GLY A 20 -25.20 9.99 -10.01
C GLY A 20 -23.86 9.77 -10.72
N PHE A 21 -23.43 10.68 -11.58
CA PHE A 21 -22.17 10.54 -12.30
C PHE A 21 -20.99 10.98 -11.44
N PHE A 22 -19.93 10.17 -11.46
CA PHE A 22 -18.65 10.49 -10.84
C PHE A 22 -17.49 10.05 -11.73
N VAL A 23 -16.36 10.71 -11.60
CA VAL A 23 -15.15 10.43 -12.37
C VAL A 23 -14.11 9.80 -11.46
N VAL A 24 -13.52 8.72 -11.92
CA VAL A 24 -12.32 8.09 -11.32
C VAL A 24 -11.14 8.53 -12.17
N ASN A 25 -10.12 9.12 -11.54
CA ASN A 25 -8.92 9.58 -12.23
C ASN A 25 -8.00 8.41 -12.60
N GLU A 26 -7.11 8.64 -13.57
CA GLU A 26 -6.03 7.69 -13.86
C GLU A 26 -5.11 7.55 -12.63
N GLY A 27 -4.79 6.30 -12.28
CA GLY A 27 -4.00 5.98 -11.08
C GLY A 27 -4.84 5.79 -9.82
N GLU A 28 -6.17 5.96 -9.91
CA GLU A 28 -7.13 5.65 -8.85
C GLU A 28 -8.04 4.50 -9.24
N GLN A 29 -8.62 3.89 -8.25
CA GLN A 29 -9.68 2.90 -8.38
C GLN A 29 -10.72 3.16 -7.29
N ALA A 30 -11.98 2.84 -7.54
CA ALA A 30 -13.04 3.15 -6.60
C ALA A 30 -13.93 1.93 -6.32
N ILE A 31 -14.41 1.87 -5.08
CA ILE A 31 -15.44 0.92 -4.64
C ILE A 31 -16.68 1.72 -4.28
N VAL A 32 -17.80 1.27 -4.81
CA VAL A 32 -19.12 1.81 -4.45
C VAL A 32 -19.67 1.00 -3.28
N THR A 33 -20.13 1.69 -2.25
CA THR A 33 -20.80 1.06 -1.11
C THR A 33 -22.22 1.52 -1.01
N ARG A 34 -23.10 0.62 -0.60
CA ARG A 34 -24.50 0.92 -0.29
C ARG A 34 -24.75 0.57 1.17
N PHE A 35 -25.12 1.58 1.97
CA PHE A 35 -25.25 1.42 3.43
C PHE A 35 -24.04 0.74 4.08
N GLY A 36 -22.84 1.15 3.66
CA GLY A 36 -21.58 0.62 4.19
C GLY A 36 -21.16 -0.74 3.66
N LYS A 37 -21.96 -1.40 2.81
CA LYS A 37 -21.61 -2.68 2.18
C LYS A 37 -21.15 -2.46 0.75
N PRO A 38 -19.99 -3.03 0.34
CA PRO A 38 -19.54 -2.94 -1.04
C PRO A 38 -20.54 -3.57 -2.02
N VAL A 39 -20.84 -2.87 -3.12
CA VAL A 39 -21.77 -3.32 -4.14
C VAL A 39 -21.10 -3.24 -5.52
N GLY A 40 -21.17 -4.33 -6.25
CA GLY A 40 -20.60 -4.44 -7.60
C GLY A 40 -19.08 -4.60 -7.58
N ASP A 41 -18.50 -4.40 -8.76
CA ASP A 41 -17.06 -4.57 -8.99
C ASP A 41 -16.29 -3.27 -8.78
N THR A 42 -14.96 -3.39 -8.72
CA THR A 42 -14.05 -2.24 -8.69
C THR A 42 -14.27 -1.36 -9.91
N ARG A 43 -14.40 -0.06 -9.68
CA ARG A 43 -14.49 0.96 -10.73
C ARG A 43 -13.11 1.50 -11.04
N TYR A 44 -12.78 1.51 -12.33
CA TYR A 44 -11.51 2.02 -12.86
C TYR A 44 -11.69 3.40 -13.47
N ALA A 45 -10.57 4.01 -13.89
CA ALA A 45 -10.53 5.33 -14.48
C ALA A 45 -11.59 5.54 -15.58
N GLY A 46 -12.25 6.69 -15.52
CA GLY A 46 -13.30 7.10 -16.43
C GLY A 46 -14.58 7.54 -15.72
N LEU A 47 -15.62 7.76 -16.53
CA LEU A 47 -16.93 8.16 -16.05
C LEU A 47 -17.69 6.92 -15.55
N ASN A 48 -18.11 6.97 -14.30
CA ASN A 48 -18.86 5.92 -13.63
C ASN A 48 -20.19 6.48 -13.10
N PHE A 49 -21.09 5.58 -12.74
CA PHE A 49 -22.39 5.92 -12.20
C PHE A 49 -22.62 5.28 -10.84
N ARG A 50 -23.21 6.04 -9.91
CA ARG A 50 -23.69 5.58 -8.61
C ARG A 50 -25.13 6.04 -8.39
N LEU A 51 -25.86 5.37 -7.53
CA LEU A 51 -27.16 5.83 -7.09
C LEU A 51 -27.00 6.98 -6.08
N PRO A 52 -27.41 8.21 -6.41
CA PRO A 52 -27.32 9.33 -5.49
C PRO A 52 -28.13 9.04 -4.22
N PHE A 53 -27.67 9.58 -3.08
CA PHE A 53 -28.26 9.44 -1.73
C PHE A 53 -28.20 8.04 -1.08
N ILE A 54 -27.89 6.99 -1.84
CA ILE A 54 -27.90 5.61 -1.34
C ILE A 54 -26.50 5.00 -1.38
N GLU A 55 -25.68 5.43 -2.33
CA GLU A 55 -24.34 4.87 -2.58
C GLU A 55 -23.26 5.90 -2.33
N ASP A 56 -22.22 5.46 -1.61
CA ASP A 56 -20.99 6.20 -1.35
C ASP A 56 -19.85 5.63 -2.18
N VAL A 57 -18.92 6.50 -2.59
CA VAL A 57 -17.75 6.12 -3.39
C VAL A 57 -16.51 6.28 -2.53
N HIS A 58 -15.71 5.20 -2.44
CA HIS A 58 -14.42 5.19 -1.77
C HIS A 58 -13.33 5.04 -2.81
N TYR A 59 -12.41 6.01 -2.85
CA TYR A 59 -11.28 6.04 -3.78
C TYR A 59 -10.06 5.41 -3.13
N PHE A 60 -9.33 4.62 -3.91
CA PHE A 60 -8.10 3.97 -3.52
C PHE A 60 -7.01 4.23 -4.57
N GLU A 61 -5.81 4.52 -4.12
CA GLU A 61 -4.65 4.69 -4.97
C GLU A 61 -4.27 3.36 -5.63
N GLN A 62 -4.10 3.35 -6.96
CA GLN A 62 -3.63 2.19 -7.72
C GLN A 62 -2.11 2.24 -7.93
N ARG A 63 -1.51 3.41 -7.79
CA ARG A 63 -0.07 3.63 -7.92
C ARG A 63 0.69 2.94 -6.80
N ILE A 64 1.99 2.81 -7.01
CA ILE A 64 2.91 2.29 -6.00
C ILE A 64 3.06 3.34 -4.90
N LEU A 65 2.79 2.93 -3.68
CA LEU A 65 2.94 3.71 -2.46
C LEU A 65 4.28 3.35 -1.78
N LYS A 66 4.88 4.34 -1.12
CA LYS A 66 6.06 4.13 -0.27
C LYS A 66 5.59 3.81 1.15
N TRP A 67 6.21 2.84 1.76
CA TRP A 67 6.25 2.66 3.20
C TRP A 67 7.66 2.94 3.68
N ASP A 68 7.80 3.67 4.78
CA ASP A 68 9.06 4.09 5.39
C ASP A 68 8.94 3.76 6.87
N GLY A 69 9.73 2.80 7.33
CA GLY A 69 9.75 2.40 8.74
C GLY A 69 10.63 3.33 9.56
N ASP A 70 10.47 3.26 10.86
CA ASP A 70 11.38 3.95 11.77
C ASP A 70 12.69 3.17 11.92
N PRO A 71 13.86 3.84 11.92
CA PRO A 71 15.13 3.19 12.16
C PRO A 71 15.17 2.51 13.53
N ASN A 72 15.48 1.22 13.55
CA ASN A 72 15.52 0.42 14.76
C ASN A 72 16.91 -0.18 15.00
N GLU A 73 17.32 -0.21 16.26
CA GLU A 73 18.53 -0.90 16.68
C GLU A 73 18.25 -2.40 16.88
N ILE A 74 18.93 -3.25 16.14
CA ILE A 74 18.73 -4.70 16.15
C ILE A 74 20.06 -5.40 16.42
N THR A 75 19.99 -6.47 17.21
CA THR A 75 21.16 -7.28 17.55
C THR A 75 21.35 -8.39 16.51
N THR A 76 22.56 -8.48 15.95
CA THR A 76 22.95 -9.55 15.02
C THR A 76 23.22 -10.88 15.77
N LYS A 77 23.41 -11.97 15.00
CA LYS A 77 23.76 -13.29 15.54
C LYS A 77 25.02 -13.28 16.42
N GLU A 78 25.99 -12.42 16.12
CA GLU A 78 27.24 -12.24 16.89
C GLU A 78 27.11 -11.23 18.05
N LYS A 79 25.87 -10.84 18.40
CA LYS A 79 25.57 -9.91 19.50
C LYS A 79 26.10 -8.49 19.27
N LYS A 80 26.26 -8.08 18.03
CA LYS A 80 26.56 -6.69 17.66
C LYS A 80 25.26 -5.93 17.40
N PHE A 81 25.18 -4.72 17.86
CA PHE A 81 24.04 -3.82 17.60
C PHE A 81 24.26 -3.09 16.28
N ILE A 82 23.24 -3.05 15.44
CA ILE A 82 23.24 -2.29 14.20
C ILE A 82 21.93 -1.52 14.07
N TRP A 83 22.02 -0.34 13.51
CA TRP A 83 20.85 0.44 13.12
C TRP A 83 20.39 0.00 11.75
N VAL A 84 19.12 -0.35 11.65
CA VAL A 84 18.51 -0.78 10.40
C VAL A 84 17.36 0.14 10.08
N ASP A 85 17.40 0.70 8.90
CA ASP A 85 16.33 1.50 8.30
C ASP A 85 15.79 0.74 7.09
N ALA A 86 14.48 0.46 7.10
CA ALA A 86 13.85 -0.35 6.08
C ALA A 86 12.78 0.46 5.34
N THR A 87 12.81 0.41 4.02
CA THR A 87 11.78 1.00 3.18
C THR A 87 11.15 -0.04 2.29
N ALA A 88 9.86 0.06 2.04
CA ALA A 88 9.15 -0.84 1.15
C ALA A 88 8.27 -0.08 0.16
N ARG A 89 8.00 -0.73 -0.97
CA ARG A 89 7.04 -0.25 -1.96
C ARG A 89 5.91 -1.25 -2.07
N TRP A 90 4.68 -0.76 -2.00
CA TRP A 90 3.50 -1.58 -2.03
C TRP A 90 2.40 -0.93 -2.87
N ARG A 91 1.36 -1.67 -3.22
CA ARG A 91 0.19 -1.15 -3.94
C ARG A 91 -1.05 -1.94 -3.58
N ILE A 92 -2.20 -1.31 -3.74
CA ILE A 92 -3.51 -1.93 -3.57
C ILE A 92 -3.88 -2.62 -4.89
N VAL A 93 -3.81 -3.94 -4.93
CA VAL A 93 -4.17 -4.74 -6.12
C VAL A 93 -5.67 -5.02 -6.15
N ASP A 94 -6.26 -5.29 -5.00
CA ASP A 94 -7.69 -5.57 -4.83
C ASP A 94 -8.27 -4.62 -3.77
N PRO A 95 -8.90 -3.52 -4.18
CA PRO A 95 -9.45 -2.52 -3.26
C PRO A 95 -10.64 -3.06 -2.47
N LEU A 96 -11.39 -4.04 -3.00
CA LEU A 96 -12.50 -4.65 -2.29
C LEU A 96 -12.00 -5.47 -1.09
N LYS A 97 -10.97 -6.28 -1.31
CA LYS A 97 -10.31 -7.04 -0.26
C LYS A 97 -9.64 -6.13 0.75
N PHE A 98 -8.93 -5.10 0.26
CA PHE A 98 -8.30 -4.09 1.10
C PHE A 98 -9.31 -3.41 2.03
N MET A 99 -10.43 -2.94 1.50
CA MET A 99 -11.49 -2.30 2.27
C MET A 99 -12.08 -3.23 3.34
N LYS A 100 -12.23 -4.52 3.03
CA LYS A 100 -12.78 -5.50 3.99
C LYS A 100 -11.80 -5.90 5.10
N THR A 101 -10.49 -5.82 4.86
CA THR A 101 -9.47 -6.34 5.79
C THR A 101 -8.74 -5.25 6.56
N VAL A 102 -8.44 -4.14 5.90
CA VAL A 102 -7.58 -3.08 6.43
C VAL A 102 -8.34 -1.76 6.54
N ALA A 103 -9.25 -1.53 5.62
CA ALA A 103 -10.14 -0.38 5.50
C ALA A 103 -9.46 0.97 5.18
N THR A 104 -8.30 1.27 5.77
CA THR A 104 -7.63 2.57 5.65
C THR A 104 -6.14 2.43 5.31
N ILE A 105 -5.56 3.47 4.72
CA ILE A 105 -4.11 3.53 4.45
C ILE A 105 -3.31 3.49 5.76
N THR A 106 -3.77 4.17 6.79
CA THR A 106 -3.13 4.14 8.12
C THR A 106 -3.13 2.72 8.70
N GLY A 107 -4.25 1.99 8.56
CA GLY A 107 -4.31 0.59 8.99
C GLY A 107 -3.38 -0.32 8.17
N ALA A 108 -3.16 0.00 6.89
CA ALA A 108 -2.18 -0.71 6.06
C ALA A 108 -0.76 -0.45 6.55
N HIS A 109 -0.42 0.79 6.87
CA HIS A 109 0.91 1.13 7.41
C HIS A 109 1.17 0.38 8.71
N SER A 110 0.24 0.41 9.69
CA SER A 110 0.44 -0.33 10.94
C SER A 110 0.65 -1.84 10.74
N ARG A 111 -0.04 -2.45 9.77
CA ARG A 111 0.19 -3.86 9.46
C ARG A 111 1.52 -4.11 8.76
N LEU A 112 1.98 -3.17 7.93
CA LEU A 112 3.29 -3.25 7.29
C LEU A 112 4.39 -3.07 8.33
N ASP A 113 4.23 -2.16 9.30
CA ASP A 113 5.13 -1.97 10.44
C ASP A 113 5.32 -3.30 11.17
N ASP A 114 4.24 -3.93 11.63
CA ASP A 114 4.30 -5.19 12.35
C ASP A 114 5.00 -6.32 11.56
N ILE A 115 4.67 -6.45 10.28
CA ILE A 115 5.19 -7.54 9.44
C ILE A 115 6.66 -7.29 9.06
N ILE A 116 6.99 -6.09 8.59
CA ILE A 116 8.33 -5.78 8.10
C ILE A 116 9.32 -5.76 9.26
N ASP A 117 8.96 -5.15 10.39
CA ASP A 117 9.81 -5.13 11.59
C ASP A 117 10.11 -6.54 12.08
N SER A 118 9.11 -7.42 12.09
CA SER A 118 9.31 -8.82 12.46
C SER A 118 10.28 -9.53 11.51
N VAL A 119 10.05 -9.41 10.20
CA VAL A 119 10.89 -10.06 9.18
C VAL A 119 12.32 -9.51 9.18
N VAL A 120 12.47 -8.20 9.32
CA VAL A 120 13.80 -7.55 9.39
C VAL A 120 14.55 -8.00 10.65
N ARG A 121 13.86 -8.03 11.80
CA ARG A 121 14.43 -8.49 13.06
C ARG A 121 14.89 -9.95 12.96
N ASP A 122 14.07 -10.82 12.41
CA ASP A 122 14.40 -12.23 12.23
C ASP A 122 15.60 -12.41 11.27
N ALA A 123 15.59 -11.67 10.17
CA ALA A 123 16.68 -11.70 9.21
C ALA A 123 18.02 -11.22 9.81
N VAL A 124 17.98 -10.13 10.59
CA VAL A 124 19.20 -9.57 11.22
C VAL A 124 19.71 -10.46 12.33
N SER A 125 18.83 -10.92 13.23
CA SER A 125 19.23 -11.74 14.38
C SER A 125 19.70 -13.15 14.00
N GLY A 126 19.23 -13.65 12.86
CA GLY A 126 19.61 -14.98 12.33
C GLY A 126 20.94 -15.01 11.57
N ASN A 127 21.47 -13.84 11.17
CA ASN A 127 22.64 -13.75 10.30
C ASN A 127 23.82 -13.01 10.94
N TYR A 128 25.03 -13.27 10.42
CA TYR A 128 26.22 -12.52 10.79
C TYR A 128 26.26 -11.17 10.07
N LEU A 129 26.88 -10.17 10.67
CA LEU A 129 26.99 -8.83 10.10
C LEU A 129 27.60 -8.85 8.68
N VAL A 130 28.61 -9.70 8.47
CA VAL A 130 29.26 -9.83 7.17
C VAL A 130 28.30 -10.30 6.08
N ASP A 131 27.40 -11.22 6.41
CA ASP A 131 26.40 -11.76 5.46
C ASP A 131 25.34 -10.72 5.12
N LEU A 132 24.96 -9.89 6.08
CA LEU A 132 23.99 -8.80 5.89
C LEU A 132 24.51 -7.69 4.97
N VAL A 133 25.81 -7.35 5.08
CA VAL A 133 26.42 -6.26 4.31
C VAL A 133 26.89 -6.69 2.92
N ARG A 134 27.38 -7.93 2.80
CA ARG A 134 28.02 -8.40 1.56
C ARG A 134 27.09 -9.08 0.57
N GLY A 135 25.88 -9.43 0.96
CA GLY A 135 24.94 -10.18 0.11
C GLY A 135 25.43 -11.61 -0.16
N SER A 136 24.51 -12.51 -0.46
CA SER A 136 24.75 -13.96 -0.62
C SER A 136 25.64 -14.37 -1.82
N GLY A 137 26.11 -13.43 -2.63
CA GLY A 137 26.95 -13.67 -3.80
C GLY A 137 28.42 -13.26 -3.64
N PHE A 138 28.79 -12.66 -2.51
CA PHE A 138 30.17 -12.23 -2.29
C PHE A 138 31.01 -13.40 -1.80
N LYS A 139 31.77 -14.04 -2.70
CA LYS A 139 32.91 -14.88 -2.33
C LYS A 139 34.05 -13.95 -1.94
N ALA A 140 34.41 -13.92 -0.65
CA ALA A 140 35.66 -13.32 -0.24
C ALA A 140 36.76 -14.02 -1.03
N SER A 141 37.41 -13.34 -1.95
CA SER A 141 38.68 -13.79 -2.49
C SER A 141 39.63 -13.73 -1.31
N ALA A 142 39.91 -14.90 -0.71
CA ALA A 142 40.94 -15.10 0.26
C ALA A 142 42.26 -14.97 -0.47
N GLU A 143 42.65 -13.75 -0.76
CA GLU A 143 44.02 -13.40 -1.10
C GLU A 143 44.54 -12.51 0.03
N GLU A 144 44.66 -13.15 1.22
CA GLU A 144 45.65 -12.73 2.19
C GLU A 144 47.01 -12.99 1.56
N THR A 145 47.55 -11.99 0.90
CA THR A 145 48.98 -11.93 0.60
C THR A 145 49.68 -11.96 1.95
N PRO A 146 50.45 -13.01 2.28
CA PRO A 146 51.23 -12.99 3.51
C PRO A 146 52.19 -11.82 3.38
N ILE A 147 52.09 -10.86 4.30
CA ILE A 147 53.08 -9.81 4.47
C ILE A 147 54.38 -10.55 4.84
N ASN A 148 55.23 -10.76 3.86
CA ASN A 148 56.53 -11.31 4.07
C ASN A 148 57.39 -10.22 4.74
N ASP A 149 57.41 -10.28 6.07
CA ASP A 149 58.32 -9.51 6.90
C ASP A 149 59.75 -10.10 6.75
N SER A 150 60.43 -9.75 5.67
CA SER A 150 61.82 -10.00 5.47
C SER A 150 62.59 -8.72 5.16
N SER A 151 62.73 -7.87 6.17
CA SER A 151 63.74 -6.83 6.21
C SER A 151 64.42 -6.84 7.57
N ARG A 152 65.42 -7.68 7.68
CA ARG A 152 66.57 -7.50 8.57
C ARG A 152 67.77 -7.15 7.74
#